data_c87578a9719e6495d3813264a0a9aa28
#
_entry.id   c87578a9719e6495d3813264a0a9aa28
#
_cell.length_a   1.000
_cell.length_b   1.000
_cell.length_c   1.000
_cell.angle_alpha   90.00
_cell.angle_beta   90.00
_cell.angle_gamma   90.00
#
_symmetry.space_group_name_H-M   'P 1'
#
loop_
_entity.id
_entity.type
_entity.pdbx_description
1 polymer ?
#
loop_
_entity_poly.entity_id
_entity_poly.type
_entity_poly.pdbx_seq_one_letter_code
_entity_poly.pdbx_strand_id
1 'polypeptide(L)'
;MEILSQIVGYIGTATAVVGFQVKARKHLLLCQIFANLLVALSFILLGPDKLAGGSICFVAVFHTFFNYLHSKKGNAPPLWQTGIFFVIYTVVSAVTLFAAGSFLFPVSLFPYFCSVLFILAITLKNDTLSRLCFFANASLWIFYDIFGTTFAVANLVTHVLVLISNIIGIVRHDLIPKFSKK
;
A
#
# COMPACT_ATOMS: atom_id res chain seq x y z
N MET A 1 17.38 -14.49 -8.83
CA MET A 1 16.44 -13.98 -7.81
C MET A 1 15.90 -12.60 -8.22
N GLU A 2 16.75 -11.68 -8.66
CA GLU A 2 16.34 -10.31 -9.05
C GLU A 2 15.29 -10.27 -10.17
N ILE A 3 15.49 -11.01 -11.27
CA ILE A 3 14.52 -11.08 -12.38
C ILE A 3 13.16 -11.59 -11.90
N LEU A 4 13.15 -12.63 -11.05
CA LEU A 4 11.91 -13.17 -10.48
C LEU A 4 11.18 -12.13 -9.61
N SER A 5 11.94 -11.40 -8.78
CA SER A 5 11.41 -10.30 -7.97
C SER A 5 10.73 -9.23 -8.85
N GLN A 6 11.38 -8.83 -9.94
CA GLN A 6 10.82 -7.84 -10.87
C GLN A 6 9.54 -8.34 -11.53
N ILE A 7 9.51 -9.58 -12.03
CA ILE A 7 8.30 -10.17 -12.64
C ILE A 7 7.15 -10.18 -11.65
N VAL A 8 7.39 -10.68 -10.42
CA VAL A 8 6.37 -10.72 -9.37
C VAL A 8 5.89 -9.31 -9.01
N GLY A 9 6.82 -8.35 -8.91
CA GLY A 9 6.51 -6.94 -8.66
C GLY A 9 5.61 -6.34 -9.75
N TYR A 10 5.90 -6.55 -11.02
CA TYR A 10 5.08 -6.03 -12.13
C TYR A 10 3.67 -6.65 -12.17
N ILE A 11 3.52 -7.93 -11.85
CA ILE A 11 2.18 -8.55 -11.71
C ILE A 11 1.42 -7.89 -10.56
N GLY A 12 2.08 -7.65 -9.44
CA GLY A 12 1.53 -6.90 -8.29
C GLY A 12 1.07 -5.50 -8.71
N THR A 13 1.89 -4.80 -9.51
CA THR A 13 1.56 -3.48 -10.07
C THR A 13 0.29 -3.50 -10.90
N ALA A 14 0.21 -4.40 -11.88
CA ALA A 14 -0.96 -4.53 -12.74
C ALA A 14 -2.22 -4.75 -11.91
N THR A 15 -2.14 -5.60 -10.87
CA THR A 15 -3.24 -5.86 -9.95
C THR A 15 -3.66 -4.62 -9.17
N ALA A 16 -2.70 -3.84 -8.66
CA ALA A 16 -2.97 -2.60 -7.93
C ALA A 16 -3.62 -1.53 -8.83
N VAL A 17 -3.08 -1.34 -10.04
CA VAL A 17 -3.61 -0.38 -11.03
C VAL A 17 -5.07 -0.70 -11.36
N VAL A 18 -5.40 -1.97 -11.63
CA VAL A 18 -6.78 -2.42 -11.86
C VAL A 18 -7.64 -2.11 -10.63
N GLY A 19 -7.12 -2.37 -9.42
CA GLY A 19 -7.82 -2.10 -8.17
C GLY A 19 -8.29 -0.66 -8.02
N PHE A 20 -7.48 0.33 -8.42
CA PHE A 20 -7.86 1.75 -8.33
C PHE A 20 -8.89 2.19 -9.38
N GLN A 21 -9.09 1.43 -10.45
CA GLN A 21 -10.07 1.72 -11.50
C GLN A 21 -11.46 1.16 -11.17
N VAL A 22 -11.57 0.21 -10.22
CA VAL A 22 -12.87 -0.36 -9.85
C VAL A 22 -13.62 0.55 -8.88
N LYS A 23 -14.94 0.69 -9.11
CA LYS A 23 -15.80 1.55 -8.29
C LYS A 23 -16.15 0.89 -6.93
N ALA A 24 -16.38 -0.41 -6.93
CA ALA A 24 -16.83 -1.11 -5.73
C ALA A 24 -15.68 -1.39 -4.77
N ARG A 25 -15.77 -0.83 -3.54
CA ARG A 25 -14.76 -0.97 -2.48
C ARG A 25 -14.31 -2.43 -2.24
N LYS A 26 -15.23 -3.39 -2.25
CA LYS A 26 -14.90 -4.81 -2.07
C LYS A 26 -13.92 -5.33 -3.13
N HIS A 27 -14.06 -4.90 -4.38
CA HIS A 27 -13.16 -5.31 -5.44
C HIS A 27 -11.81 -4.59 -5.35
N LEU A 28 -11.80 -3.31 -4.97
CA LEU A 28 -10.56 -2.58 -4.65
C LEU A 28 -9.78 -3.32 -3.56
N LEU A 29 -10.43 -3.66 -2.43
CA LEU A 29 -9.77 -4.38 -1.34
C LEU A 29 -9.25 -5.75 -1.79
N LEU A 30 -10.01 -6.49 -2.62
CA LEU A 30 -9.56 -7.77 -3.15
C LEU A 30 -8.29 -7.61 -4.02
N CYS A 31 -8.26 -6.63 -4.93
CA CYS A 31 -7.07 -6.32 -5.71
C CYS A 31 -5.89 -5.93 -4.80
N GLN A 32 -6.13 -5.16 -3.75
CA GLN A 32 -5.09 -4.76 -2.79
C GLN A 32 -4.52 -5.96 -2.01
N ILE A 33 -5.31 -6.97 -1.68
CA ILE A 33 -4.80 -8.21 -1.05
C ILE A 33 -3.75 -8.87 -1.96
N PHE A 34 -4.10 -9.10 -3.23
CA PHE A 34 -3.19 -9.73 -4.19
C PHE A 34 -1.99 -8.85 -4.51
N ALA A 35 -2.20 -7.55 -4.71
CA ALA A 35 -1.11 -6.60 -4.96
C ALA A 35 -0.10 -6.57 -3.81
N ASN A 36 -0.57 -6.42 -2.56
CA ASN A 36 0.30 -6.40 -1.39
C ASN A 36 1.05 -7.72 -1.21
N LEU A 37 0.42 -8.86 -1.48
CA LEU A 37 1.08 -10.16 -1.41
C LEU A 37 2.22 -10.26 -2.44
N LEU A 38 1.99 -9.87 -3.68
CA LEU A 38 2.99 -9.92 -4.74
C LEU A 38 4.12 -8.91 -4.50
N VAL A 39 3.80 -7.70 -4.02
CA VAL A 39 4.80 -6.70 -3.65
C VAL A 39 5.62 -7.16 -2.45
N ALA A 40 5.01 -7.77 -1.43
CA ALA A 40 5.73 -8.35 -0.30
C ALA A 40 6.73 -9.43 -0.76
N LEU A 41 6.29 -10.34 -1.64
CA LEU A 41 7.17 -11.38 -2.21
C LEU A 41 8.30 -10.75 -3.03
N SER A 42 8.02 -9.72 -3.84
CA SER A 42 9.03 -8.99 -4.60
C SER A 42 10.09 -8.38 -3.68
N PHE A 43 9.71 -7.70 -2.60
CA PHE A 43 10.65 -7.15 -1.63
C PHE A 43 11.48 -8.23 -0.93
N ILE A 44 10.87 -9.34 -0.51
CA ILE A 44 11.58 -10.45 0.14
C ILE A 44 12.62 -11.06 -0.81
N LEU A 45 12.30 -11.20 -2.09
CA LEU A 45 13.21 -11.72 -3.11
C LEU A 45 14.37 -10.78 -3.43
N LEU A 46 14.25 -9.47 -3.15
CA LEU A 46 15.33 -8.49 -3.31
C LEU A 46 16.39 -8.56 -2.22
N GLY A 47 16.06 -9.15 -1.08
CA GLY A 47 17.03 -9.40 0.00
C GLY A 47 16.73 -8.61 1.28
N PRO A 48 17.67 -8.73 2.27
CA PRO A 48 17.44 -8.23 3.64
C PRO A 48 17.23 -6.71 3.73
N ASP A 49 17.85 -5.94 2.85
CA ASP A 49 17.73 -4.47 2.84
C ASP A 49 16.29 -3.99 2.57
N LYS A 50 15.47 -4.81 1.93
CA LYS A 50 14.06 -4.52 1.64
C LYS A 50 13.07 -5.25 2.56
N LEU A 51 13.59 -5.95 3.58
CA LEU A 51 12.76 -6.73 4.50
C LEU A 51 11.71 -5.89 5.22
N ALA A 52 12.03 -4.63 5.58
CA ALA A 52 11.07 -3.71 6.20
C ALA A 52 9.85 -3.47 5.31
N GLY A 53 10.07 -3.13 4.04
CA GLY A 53 8.98 -2.96 3.06
C GLY A 53 8.18 -4.26 2.86
N GLY A 54 8.87 -5.39 2.69
CA GLY A 54 8.25 -6.70 2.52
C GLY A 54 7.37 -7.11 3.69
N SER A 55 7.87 -6.94 4.93
CA SER A 55 7.13 -7.28 6.14
C SER A 55 5.87 -6.42 6.32
N ILE A 56 5.96 -5.12 6.05
CA ILE A 56 4.82 -4.20 6.10
C ILE A 56 3.77 -4.57 5.07
N CYS A 57 4.17 -4.85 3.82
CA CYS A 57 3.25 -5.30 2.79
C CYS A 57 2.60 -6.63 3.15
N PHE A 58 3.32 -7.54 3.80
CA PHE A 58 2.77 -8.81 4.26
C PHE A 58 1.72 -8.63 5.36
N VAL A 59 1.94 -7.75 6.33
CA VAL A 59 0.92 -7.36 7.32
C VAL A 59 -0.29 -6.72 6.64
N ALA A 60 -0.06 -5.92 5.58
CA ALA A 60 -1.12 -5.28 4.82
C ALA A 60 -2.05 -6.29 4.13
N VAL A 61 -1.56 -7.47 3.73
CA VAL A 61 -2.39 -8.56 3.19
C VAL A 61 -3.48 -8.95 4.20
N PHE A 62 -3.09 -9.27 5.44
CA PHE A 62 -4.04 -9.68 6.48
C PHE A 62 -4.99 -8.55 6.87
N HIS A 63 -4.46 -7.34 7.07
CA HIS A 63 -5.30 -6.19 7.42
C HIS A 63 -6.36 -5.94 6.33
N THR A 64 -5.96 -5.94 5.06
CA THR A 64 -6.88 -5.75 3.93
C THR A 64 -7.88 -6.90 3.82
N PHE A 65 -7.45 -8.14 4.09
CA PHE A 65 -8.34 -9.31 4.08
C PHE A 65 -9.45 -9.18 5.13
N PHE A 66 -9.12 -8.80 6.36
CA PHE A 66 -10.15 -8.58 7.38
C PHE A 66 -11.10 -7.44 7.00
N ASN A 67 -10.57 -6.34 6.44
CA ASN A 67 -11.41 -5.24 5.95
C ASN A 67 -12.29 -5.65 4.77
N TYR A 68 -11.80 -6.52 3.88
CA TYR A 68 -12.59 -7.11 2.81
C TYR A 68 -13.77 -7.93 3.35
N LEU A 69 -13.56 -8.75 4.39
CA LEU A 69 -14.63 -9.52 5.00
C LEU A 69 -15.75 -8.63 5.58
N HIS A 70 -15.38 -7.52 6.22
CA HIS A 70 -16.35 -6.51 6.70
C HIS A 70 -17.06 -5.81 5.54
N SER A 71 -16.33 -5.39 4.53
CA SER A 71 -16.89 -4.73 3.34
C SER A 71 -17.86 -5.64 2.57
N LYS A 72 -17.57 -6.96 2.50
CA LYS A 72 -18.46 -7.94 1.88
C LYS A 72 -19.82 -8.03 2.60
N LYS A 73 -19.82 -7.81 3.91
CA LYS A 73 -21.05 -7.77 4.75
C LYS A 73 -21.71 -6.38 4.80
N GLY A 74 -21.20 -5.39 4.07
CA GLY A 74 -21.67 -4.00 4.12
C GLY A 74 -21.27 -3.24 5.38
N ASN A 75 -20.42 -3.80 6.22
CA ASN A 75 -19.99 -3.23 7.49
C ASN A 75 -18.66 -2.49 7.36
N ALA A 76 -18.45 -1.48 8.22
CA ALA A 76 -17.13 -0.92 8.43
C ALA A 76 -16.31 -1.81 9.38
N PRO A 77 -14.97 -1.84 9.23
CA PRO A 77 -14.13 -2.51 10.19
C PRO A 77 -14.26 -1.86 11.59
N PRO A 78 -14.30 -2.66 12.66
CA PRO A 78 -14.39 -2.12 14.00
C PRO A 78 -13.08 -1.42 14.42
N LEU A 79 -13.18 -0.37 15.24
CA LEU A 79 -12.01 0.44 15.66
C LEU A 79 -10.96 -0.39 16.40
N TRP A 80 -11.37 -1.38 17.20
CA TRP A 80 -10.41 -2.25 17.90
C TRP A 80 -9.54 -3.06 16.92
N GLN A 81 -10.09 -3.54 15.81
CA GLN A 81 -9.33 -4.23 14.77
C GLN A 81 -8.29 -3.30 14.14
N THR A 82 -8.69 -2.07 13.82
CA THR A 82 -7.76 -1.04 13.30
C THR A 82 -6.66 -0.74 14.32
N GLY A 83 -6.99 -0.65 15.61
CA GLY A 83 -6.01 -0.46 16.69
C GLY A 83 -5.01 -1.62 16.80
N ILE A 84 -5.48 -2.87 16.71
CA ILE A 84 -4.59 -4.05 16.72
C ILE A 84 -3.61 -3.99 15.54
N PHE A 85 -4.09 -3.74 14.32
CA PHE A 85 -3.21 -3.64 13.16
C PHE A 85 -2.25 -2.47 13.26
N PHE A 86 -2.65 -1.33 13.83
CA PHE A 86 -1.75 -0.21 14.09
C PHE A 86 -0.59 -0.64 15.00
N VAL A 87 -0.87 -1.36 16.08
CA VAL A 87 0.16 -1.91 16.98
C VAL A 87 1.06 -2.89 16.24
N ILE A 88 0.49 -3.82 15.44
CA ILE A 88 1.27 -4.79 14.66
C ILE A 88 2.22 -4.08 13.70
N TYR A 89 1.75 -3.07 12.93
CA TYR A 89 2.60 -2.29 12.03
C TYR A 89 3.72 -1.56 12.79
N THR A 90 3.42 -0.98 13.95
CA THR A 90 4.41 -0.29 14.78
C THR A 90 5.49 -1.26 15.25
N VAL A 91 5.09 -2.42 15.78
CA VAL A 91 6.05 -3.44 16.24
C VAL A 91 6.88 -4.00 15.09
N VAL A 92 6.25 -4.36 13.97
CA VAL A 92 6.97 -4.88 12.78
C VAL A 92 7.93 -3.83 12.24
N SER A 93 7.52 -2.56 12.15
CA SER A 93 8.41 -1.48 11.70
C SER A 93 9.59 -1.28 12.64
N ALA A 94 9.37 -1.31 13.95
CA ALA A 94 10.44 -1.20 14.94
C ALA A 94 11.42 -2.38 14.84
N VAL A 95 10.91 -3.61 14.83
CA VAL A 95 11.75 -4.83 14.74
C VAL A 95 12.59 -4.83 13.45
N THR A 96 11.98 -4.53 12.31
CA THR A 96 12.71 -4.53 11.03
C THR A 96 13.72 -3.38 10.94
N LEU A 97 13.44 -2.24 11.54
CA LEU A 97 14.37 -1.11 11.63
C LEU A 97 15.61 -1.48 12.45
N PHE A 98 15.43 -2.14 13.61
CA PHE A 98 16.54 -2.62 14.42
C PHE A 98 17.30 -3.76 13.76
N ALA A 99 16.61 -4.69 13.09
CA ALA A 99 17.21 -5.82 12.40
C ALA A 99 18.05 -5.42 11.17
N ALA A 100 17.70 -4.34 10.49
CA ALA A 100 18.42 -3.85 9.32
C ALA A 100 19.82 -3.30 9.65
N GLY A 101 20.09 -2.95 10.91
CA GLY A 101 21.40 -2.46 11.36
C GLY A 101 21.87 -1.14 10.76
N SER A 102 21.17 -0.61 9.77
CA SER A 102 21.44 0.67 9.11
C SER A 102 20.23 1.59 9.22
N PHE A 103 20.42 2.74 9.85
CA PHE A 103 19.37 3.74 10.03
C PHE A 103 19.67 4.97 9.18
N LEU A 104 18.98 5.10 8.06
CA LEU A 104 19.05 6.29 7.20
C LEU A 104 17.86 7.21 7.48
N PHE A 105 18.01 8.13 8.45
CA PHE A 105 16.96 9.10 8.78
C PHE A 105 16.81 10.15 7.66
N PRO A 106 15.59 10.53 7.22
CA PRO A 106 14.27 10.02 7.64
C PRO A 106 13.75 8.82 6.81
N VAL A 107 14.50 8.37 5.81
CA VAL A 107 14.06 7.39 4.79
C VAL A 107 13.64 6.05 5.40
N SER A 108 14.38 5.59 6.41
CA SER A 108 14.07 4.33 7.11
C SER A 108 12.70 4.35 7.83
N LEU A 109 12.12 5.53 8.08
CA LEU A 109 10.78 5.67 8.69
C LEU A 109 9.64 5.70 7.65
N PHE A 110 9.93 5.88 6.36
CA PHE A 110 8.89 5.98 5.34
C PHE A 110 7.98 4.74 5.28
N PRO A 111 8.46 3.49 5.37
CA PRO A 111 7.58 2.33 5.42
C PRO A 111 6.57 2.37 6.57
N TYR A 112 6.96 2.90 7.73
CA TYR A 112 6.04 3.11 8.85
C TYR A 112 4.96 4.16 8.54
N PHE A 113 5.34 5.32 8.02
CA PHE A 113 4.37 6.34 7.62
C PHE A 113 3.46 5.87 6.49
N CYS A 114 3.99 5.08 5.54
CA CYS A 114 3.18 4.42 4.53
C CYS A 114 2.14 3.49 5.16
N SER A 115 2.51 2.71 6.18
CA SER A 115 1.56 1.83 6.86
C SER A 115 0.44 2.60 7.58
N VAL A 116 0.74 3.74 8.21
CA VAL A 116 -0.25 4.61 8.84
C VAL A 116 -1.24 5.15 7.81
N LEU A 117 -0.74 5.69 6.69
CA LEU A 117 -1.60 6.17 5.60
C LEU A 117 -2.42 5.05 4.96
N PHE A 118 -1.85 3.85 4.85
CA PHE A 118 -2.56 2.68 4.36
C PHE A 118 -3.70 2.26 5.29
N ILE A 119 -3.46 2.24 6.61
CA ILE A 119 -4.51 1.97 7.62
C ILE A 119 -5.67 2.96 7.43
N LEU A 120 -5.37 4.26 7.34
CA LEU A 120 -6.38 5.29 7.12
C LEU A 120 -7.14 5.04 5.80
N ALA A 121 -6.41 4.79 4.70
CA ALA A 121 -6.99 4.58 3.39
C ALA A 121 -8.01 3.43 3.36
N ILE A 122 -7.69 2.30 3.99
CA ILE A 122 -8.59 1.12 3.95
C ILE A 122 -9.67 1.12 5.03
N THR A 123 -9.55 1.99 6.06
CA THR A 123 -10.51 2.09 7.17
C THR A 123 -11.55 3.18 6.95
N LEU A 124 -11.17 4.29 6.32
CA LEU A 124 -12.06 5.41 6.06
C LEU A 124 -13.26 5.00 5.20
N LYS A 125 -14.47 5.42 5.62
CA LYS A 125 -15.70 5.21 4.85
C LYS A 125 -15.82 6.17 3.65
N ASN A 126 -15.15 7.33 3.73
CA ASN A 126 -15.17 8.33 2.67
C ASN A 126 -14.18 7.93 1.57
N ASP A 127 -14.70 7.58 0.41
CA ASP A 127 -13.89 7.10 -0.72
C ASP A 127 -12.90 8.17 -1.22
N THR A 128 -13.27 9.45 -1.21
CA THR A 128 -12.37 10.55 -1.60
C THR A 128 -11.18 10.66 -0.64
N LEU A 129 -11.44 10.65 0.69
CA LEU A 129 -10.36 10.68 1.69
C LEU A 129 -9.50 9.41 1.62
N SER A 130 -10.12 8.25 1.41
CA SER A 130 -9.39 6.99 1.20
C SER A 130 -8.41 7.09 0.03
N ARG A 131 -8.83 7.63 -1.12
CA ARG A 131 -7.96 7.84 -2.29
C ARG A 131 -6.87 8.87 -2.03
N LEU A 132 -7.15 9.94 -1.31
CA LEU A 132 -6.13 10.91 -0.91
C LEU A 132 -5.05 10.29 0.00
N CYS A 133 -5.46 9.42 0.93
CA CYS A 133 -4.51 8.64 1.74
C CYS A 133 -3.66 7.68 0.88
N PHE A 134 -4.26 7.00 -0.11
CA PHE A 134 -3.49 6.18 -1.06
C PHE A 134 -2.54 7.01 -1.92
N PHE A 135 -2.94 8.21 -2.34
CA PHE A 135 -2.08 9.14 -3.06
C PHE A 135 -0.84 9.51 -2.24
N ALA A 136 -1.04 9.93 -0.99
CA ALA A 136 0.06 10.26 -0.07
C ALA A 136 0.93 9.03 0.23
N ASN A 137 0.31 7.86 0.41
CA ASN A 137 1.02 6.59 0.61
C ASN A 137 1.94 6.26 -0.57
N ALA A 138 1.42 6.29 -1.81
CA ALA A 138 2.21 6.00 -3.00
C ALA A 138 3.37 7.00 -3.19
N SER A 139 3.15 8.28 -2.87
CA SER A 139 4.20 9.30 -2.89
C SER A 139 5.34 8.98 -1.92
N LEU A 140 5.04 8.57 -0.68
CA LEU A 140 6.06 8.18 0.30
C LEU A 140 6.82 6.91 -0.13
N TRP A 141 6.15 5.93 -0.76
CA TRP A 141 6.82 4.76 -1.29
C TRP A 141 7.80 5.12 -2.41
N ILE A 142 7.46 6.08 -3.30
CA ILE A 142 8.35 6.59 -4.33
C ILE A 142 9.61 7.19 -3.69
N PHE A 143 9.47 8.01 -2.65
CA PHE A 143 10.62 8.54 -1.92
C PHE A 143 11.47 7.42 -1.28
N TYR A 144 10.85 6.42 -0.69
CA TYR A 144 11.55 5.27 -0.13
C TYR A 144 12.32 4.46 -1.18
N ASP A 145 11.76 4.30 -2.38
CA ASP A 145 12.42 3.56 -3.47
C ASP A 145 13.60 4.33 -4.05
N ILE A 146 13.52 5.67 -4.12
CA ILE A 146 14.59 6.53 -4.66
C ILE A 146 15.74 6.71 -3.66
N PHE A 147 15.41 7.00 -2.41
CA PHE A 147 16.40 7.39 -1.40
C PHE A 147 16.79 6.24 -0.46
N GLY A 148 16.22 5.06 -0.63
CA GLY A 148 16.61 3.87 0.13
C GLY A 148 17.98 3.32 -0.28
N THR A 149 18.55 2.47 0.56
CA THR A 149 19.89 1.87 0.36
C THR A 149 20.00 1.04 -0.92
N THR A 150 18.91 0.41 -1.35
CA THR A 150 18.86 -0.39 -2.58
C THR A 150 17.83 0.19 -3.53
N PHE A 151 18.24 0.56 -4.73
CA PHE A 151 17.36 1.11 -5.75
C PHE A 151 16.49 0.01 -6.38
N ALA A 152 15.20 0.01 -6.08
CA ALA A 152 14.25 -1.00 -6.56
C ALA A 152 13.45 -0.47 -7.76
N VAL A 153 14.01 -0.58 -8.97
CA VAL A 153 13.39 -0.04 -10.20
C VAL A 153 11.95 -0.52 -10.40
N ALA A 154 11.70 -1.82 -10.24
CA ALA A 154 10.36 -2.39 -10.43
C ALA A 154 9.35 -1.81 -9.44
N ASN A 155 9.75 -1.63 -8.17
CA ASN A 155 8.88 -1.06 -7.14
C ASN A 155 8.64 0.43 -7.39
N LEU A 156 9.67 1.19 -7.80
CA LEU A 156 9.49 2.59 -8.19
C LEU A 156 8.50 2.73 -9.34
N VAL A 157 8.65 1.94 -10.40
CA VAL A 157 7.69 1.92 -11.53
C VAL A 157 6.29 1.56 -11.02
N THR A 158 6.18 0.58 -10.13
CA THR A 158 4.93 0.20 -9.48
C THR A 158 4.27 1.38 -8.81
N HIS A 159 4.99 2.06 -7.92
CA HIS A 159 4.42 3.15 -7.13
C HIS A 159 4.06 4.37 -7.99
N VAL A 160 4.85 4.66 -9.04
CA VAL A 160 4.52 5.72 -10.02
C VAL A 160 3.23 5.38 -10.78
N LEU A 161 3.08 4.15 -11.28
CA LEU A 161 1.86 3.72 -11.98
C LEU A 161 0.64 3.69 -11.07
N VAL A 162 0.80 3.25 -9.82
CA VAL A 162 -0.26 3.29 -8.80
C VAL A 162 -0.66 4.74 -8.51
N LEU A 163 0.30 5.65 -8.37
CA LEU A 163 0.04 7.08 -8.15
C LEU A 163 -0.77 7.68 -9.31
N ILE A 164 -0.35 7.45 -10.55
CA ILE A 164 -1.05 7.92 -11.74
C ILE A 164 -2.47 7.34 -11.80
N SER A 165 -2.60 6.02 -11.57
CA SER A 165 -3.90 5.35 -11.57
C SER A 165 -4.83 5.89 -10.49
N ASN A 166 -4.30 6.23 -9.31
CA ASN A 166 -5.06 6.82 -8.22
C ASN A 166 -5.53 8.25 -8.57
N ILE A 167 -4.66 9.06 -9.19
CA ILE A 167 -5.05 10.40 -9.70
C ILE A 167 -6.21 10.29 -10.71
N ILE A 168 -6.11 9.37 -11.67
CA ILE A 168 -7.18 9.12 -12.64
C ILE A 168 -8.47 8.70 -11.92
N GLY A 169 -8.36 7.83 -10.90
CA GLY A 169 -9.49 7.42 -10.07
C GLY A 169 -10.15 8.58 -9.33
N ILE A 170 -9.36 9.48 -8.74
CA ILE A 170 -9.86 10.70 -8.07
C ILE A 170 -10.58 11.60 -9.08
N VAL A 171 -9.96 11.90 -10.21
CA VAL A 171 -10.57 12.75 -11.24
C VAL A 171 -11.89 12.16 -11.73
N ARG A 172 -11.90 10.87 -12.08
CA ARG A 172 -13.06 10.19 -12.68
C ARG A 172 -14.22 10.01 -11.69
N HIS A 173 -13.93 9.69 -10.43
CA HIS A 173 -14.98 9.29 -9.49
C HIS A 173 -15.36 10.38 -8.50
N ASP A 174 -14.45 11.32 -8.22
CA ASP A 174 -14.65 12.33 -7.18
C ASP A 174 -14.82 13.75 -7.74
N LEU A 175 -14.11 14.12 -8.82
CA LEU A 175 -14.15 15.47 -9.38
C LEU A 175 -15.23 15.62 -10.46
N ILE A 176 -15.19 14.79 -11.51
CA ILE A 176 -16.13 14.91 -12.65
C ILE A 176 -17.61 14.89 -12.20
N PRO A 177 -18.05 13.97 -11.30
CA PRO A 177 -19.44 13.96 -10.87
C PRO A 177 -19.88 15.20 -10.10
N LYS A 178 -18.93 15.91 -9.45
CA LYS A 178 -19.24 17.18 -8.77
C LYS A 178 -19.47 18.34 -9.74
N PHE A 179 -18.75 18.35 -10.85
CA PHE A 179 -18.91 19.38 -11.88
C PHE A 179 -20.13 19.14 -12.77
N SER A 180 -20.55 17.89 -12.98
CA SER A 180 -21.74 17.54 -13.78
C SER A 180 -23.07 17.80 -13.07
N LYS A 181 -23.06 18.04 -11.76
CA LYS A 181 -24.29 18.34 -10.97
C LYS A 181 -24.54 19.84 -10.76
N LYS A 182 -23.68 20.72 -11.29
CA LYS A 182 -23.91 22.17 -11.39
C LYS A 182 -24.44 22.55 -12.78
#